data_aeae794e4f62c9f7a2078e0ee7e1d69d
#
_entry.id   aeae794e4f62c9f7a2078e0ee7e1d69d
#
_cell.length_a   1.000
_cell.length_b   1.000
_cell.length_c   1.000
_cell.angle_alpha   90.00
_cell.angle_beta   90.00
_cell.angle_gamma   90.00
#
_symmetry.space_group_name_H-M   'P 1'
#
loop_
_entity.id
_entity.type
_entity.pdbx_description
1 polymer ?
#
loop_
_entity_poly.entity_id
_entity_poly.type
_entity_poly.pdbx_seq_one_letter_code
_entity_poly.pdbx_strand_id
1 'polypeptide(L)'
;MNLKKNVFKEICIFIIILLILSTSVRANNDQQVSDVKQYDLEKIGMKISLQNNFIDIIESMENNDEKVSNIENKDEYLKNYKNSGVLLDAVDNIESPSKEILVVCKTSNNYIDMANFNEFSDEEKNAYKEKLLETFEEKEKQSQSEKTKFSIKENSILKTDNGNNFINIKTSLEKEEKVLEMSIYYTIVNGRLVTISFRNYQKEDQEMQEQEKQVMENIEFYEVERPQAVATNQTMQLALGFTTIVFIILAIIVIMIRIKDRKYLDKNIKDVKIKQYSKFGGLVLFFWTLCFYQFFLRIVEVSNVSKIEGMDFYVGAIIIQNTILAIVNMYQIYLTVKRKPETPKRLVKTNILVMLIGVIITIVRIIYALIKPMEIYDKEYFKQELITLVYSVIYPLICIFYFKFSKRVQTYYYLKIKE
;
A
#
# COMPACT_ATOMS: atom_id res chain seq x y z
N MET A 1 -5.96 17.00 -5.17
CA MET A 1 -7.04 16.01 -4.83
C MET A 1 -6.52 14.59 -4.60
N ASN A 2 -5.26 14.26 -4.92
CA ASN A 2 -4.68 12.91 -4.72
C ASN A 2 -3.97 12.70 -3.36
N LEU A 3 -3.67 13.76 -2.60
CA LEU A 3 -3.08 13.63 -1.25
C LEU A 3 -4.02 12.94 -0.26
N LYS A 4 -5.34 13.14 -0.39
CA LYS A 4 -6.36 12.54 0.52
C LYS A 4 -6.38 11.00 0.49
N LYS A 5 -6.17 10.38 -0.68
CA LYS A 5 -6.28 8.91 -0.82
C LYS A 5 -5.09 8.13 -0.23
N ASN A 6 -3.88 8.68 -0.29
CA ASN A 6 -2.69 7.96 0.20
C ASN A 6 -2.57 8.01 1.72
N VAL A 7 -2.86 9.17 2.35
CA VAL A 7 -2.89 9.29 3.81
C VAL A 7 -3.95 8.38 4.40
N PHE A 8 -5.12 8.30 3.76
CA PHE A 8 -6.21 7.41 4.17
C PHE A 8 -5.81 5.93 4.16
N LYS A 9 -5.21 5.45 3.08
CA LYS A 9 -4.78 4.05 2.95
C LYS A 9 -3.72 3.67 3.99
N GLU A 10 -2.83 4.59 4.30
CA GLU A 10 -1.77 4.39 5.29
C GLU A 10 -2.31 4.38 6.73
N ILE A 11 -3.29 5.22 7.06
CA ILE A 11 -3.94 5.22 8.39
C ILE A 11 -4.80 3.96 8.57
N CYS A 12 -5.50 3.51 7.54
CA CYS A 12 -6.29 2.26 7.59
C CYS A 12 -5.41 1.02 7.83
N ILE A 13 -4.26 0.92 7.17
CA ILE A 13 -3.30 -0.17 7.40
C ILE A 13 -2.78 -0.14 8.83
N PHE A 14 -2.51 1.03 9.37
CA PHE A 14 -2.03 1.22 10.74
C PHE A 14 -3.06 0.79 11.79
N ILE A 15 -4.34 1.12 11.59
CA ILE A 15 -5.43 0.69 12.47
C ILE A 15 -5.65 -0.83 12.39
N ILE A 16 -5.47 -1.43 11.21
CA ILE A 16 -5.59 -2.90 11.01
C ILE A 16 -4.46 -3.62 11.75
N ILE A 17 -3.23 -3.12 11.71
CA ILE A 17 -2.07 -3.67 12.45
C ILE A 17 -2.32 -3.58 13.97
N LEU A 18 -2.89 -2.48 14.45
CA LEU A 18 -3.30 -2.33 15.85
C LEU A 18 -4.37 -3.35 16.30
N LEU A 19 -5.19 -3.85 15.38
CA LEU A 19 -6.25 -4.83 15.68
C LEU A 19 -5.78 -6.29 15.59
N ILE A 20 -4.76 -6.59 14.79
CA ILE A 20 -4.24 -7.96 14.60
C ILE A 20 -3.41 -8.41 15.80
N LEU A 21 -2.74 -7.46 16.49
CA LEU A 21 -1.90 -7.77 17.66
C LEU A 21 -2.70 -8.07 18.96
N SER A 22 -4.03 -8.02 18.92
CA SER A 22 -4.87 -8.13 20.13
C SER A 22 -5.43 -9.51 20.42
N THR A 23 -4.79 -10.60 20.00
CA THR A 23 -5.27 -11.97 20.34
C THR A 23 -4.28 -12.74 21.20
N SER A 24 -4.71 -12.93 22.40
CA SER A 24 -4.44 -14.00 23.39
C SER A 24 -3.70 -13.61 24.68
N VAL A 25 -4.30 -14.06 25.72
CA VAL A 25 -4.04 -14.94 26.87
C VAL A 25 -4.22 -14.31 28.28
N ARG A 26 -4.74 -15.10 29.21
CA ARG A 26 -5.21 -14.76 30.57
C ARG A 26 -4.16 -14.90 31.66
N ALA A 27 -4.25 -14.04 32.58
CA ALA A 27 -4.08 -13.75 34.02
C ALA A 27 -3.27 -14.64 34.97
N ASN A 28 -2.47 -14.02 35.85
CA ASN A 28 -2.68 -13.94 37.31
C ASN A 28 -1.72 -12.98 38.03
N ASN A 29 -2.20 -12.46 39.16
CA ASN A 29 -1.66 -11.40 40.04
C ASN A 29 -0.32 -11.73 40.76
N ASP A 30 0.58 -10.79 41.09
CA ASP A 30 0.65 -9.94 42.30
C ASP A 30 2.01 -9.24 42.47
N GLN A 31 1.94 -8.02 42.99
CA GLN A 31 2.85 -7.24 43.83
C GLN A 31 3.56 -6.01 43.27
N GLN A 32 3.22 -4.88 43.87
CA GLN A 32 3.76 -3.53 43.70
C GLN A 32 5.17 -3.37 44.24
N VAL A 33 6.05 -2.76 43.46
CA VAL A 33 7.22 -1.97 43.93
C VAL A 33 7.29 -0.73 43.04
N SER A 34 7.26 0.44 43.66
CA SER A 34 7.25 1.76 43.03
C SER A 34 8.66 2.20 42.61
N ASP A 35 9.13 1.73 41.46
CA ASP A 35 10.25 2.33 40.77
C ASP A 35 9.83 2.57 39.30
N VAL A 36 10.28 3.68 38.74
CA VAL A 36 9.95 4.11 37.40
C VAL A 36 11.12 3.79 36.49
N LYS A 37 10.91 3.07 35.40
CA LYS A 37 11.90 2.81 34.36
C LYS A 37 11.74 3.84 33.22
N GLN A 38 12.82 4.53 32.86
CA GLN A 38 12.84 5.45 31.73
C GLN A 38 13.33 4.73 30.46
N TYR A 39 12.59 4.88 29.38
CA TYR A 39 12.94 4.42 28.05
C TYR A 39 13.33 5.61 27.18
N ASP A 40 14.50 5.55 26.55
CA ASP A 40 14.97 6.53 25.59
C ASP A 40 14.76 6.01 24.16
N LEU A 41 13.78 6.56 23.48
CA LEU A 41 13.45 6.22 22.11
C LEU A 41 14.20 7.13 21.15
N GLU A 42 15.51 6.93 21.05
CA GLU A 42 16.46 7.75 20.30
C GLU A 42 16.04 8.04 18.87
N LYS A 43 15.39 7.06 18.20
CA LYS A 43 14.93 7.19 16.82
C LYS A 43 13.98 8.38 16.63
N ILE A 44 13.20 8.72 17.61
CA ILE A 44 12.21 9.81 17.54
C ILE A 44 12.56 10.99 18.46
N GLY A 45 13.61 10.87 19.27
CA GLY A 45 14.00 11.86 20.27
C GLY A 45 12.96 12.00 21.39
N MET A 46 12.51 10.87 21.94
CA MET A 46 11.49 10.83 22.99
C MET A 46 11.95 10.00 24.18
N LYS A 47 11.79 10.55 25.38
CA LYS A 47 11.90 9.80 26.61
C LYS A 47 10.54 9.59 27.23
N ILE A 48 10.27 8.38 27.66
CA ILE A 48 9.03 7.98 28.31
C ILE A 48 9.33 7.19 29.58
N SER A 49 8.64 7.50 30.65
CA SER A 49 8.86 6.87 31.96
C SER A 49 7.63 6.01 32.31
N LEU A 50 7.87 4.71 32.53
CA LEU A 50 6.83 3.74 32.90
C LEU A 50 7.13 3.17 34.29
N GLN A 51 6.10 2.72 35.01
CA GLN A 51 6.25 1.99 36.26
C GLN A 51 6.98 0.65 36.01
N ASN A 52 7.79 0.21 36.95
CA ASN A 52 8.59 -1.01 36.80
C ASN A 52 7.79 -2.32 36.71
N ASN A 53 6.49 -2.27 36.92
CA ASN A 53 5.60 -3.39 36.67
C ASN A 53 5.33 -3.67 35.17
N PHE A 54 5.69 -2.73 34.28
CA PHE A 54 5.61 -2.96 32.84
C PHE A 54 6.87 -3.67 32.31
N ILE A 55 6.67 -4.63 31.45
CA ILE A 55 7.71 -5.41 30.79
C ILE A 55 7.71 -5.00 29.32
N ASP A 56 8.83 -4.46 28.84
CA ASP A 56 9.02 -4.20 27.41
C ASP A 56 9.28 -5.51 26.67
N ILE A 57 8.35 -5.88 25.83
CA ILE A 57 8.39 -7.13 25.03
C ILE A 57 9.56 -7.08 24.04
N ILE A 58 9.83 -5.95 23.40
CA ILE A 58 10.90 -5.81 22.40
C ILE A 58 12.25 -6.00 23.08
N GLU A 59 12.53 -5.24 24.13
CA GLU A 59 13.78 -5.34 24.90
C GLU A 59 13.97 -6.76 25.44
N SER A 60 12.91 -7.35 25.99
CA SER A 60 12.94 -8.73 26.55
C SER A 60 13.22 -9.77 25.46
N MET A 61 12.70 -9.62 24.24
CA MET A 61 13.02 -10.51 23.11
C MET A 61 14.45 -10.34 22.64
N GLU A 62 14.94 -9.10 22.50
CA GLU A 62 16.32 -8.80 22.08
C GLU A 62 17.35 -9.35 23.08
N ASN A 63 17.06 -9.26 24.37
CA ASN A 63 17.90 -9.77 25.45
C ASN A 63 17.72 -11.28 25.75
N ASN A 64 16.79 -11.96 25.03
CA ASN A 64 16.44 -13.36 25.30
C ASN A 64 16.04 -13.62 26.75
N ASP A 65 15.29 -12.72 27.36
CA ASP A 65 14.78 -12.85 28.73
C ASP A 65 13.92 -14.12 28.85
N GLU A 66 14.02 -14.79 30.01
CA GLU A 66 13.21 -15.96 30.33
C GLU A 66 11.70 -15.69 30.28
N LYS A 67 11.29 -14.45 30.58
CA LYS A 67 9.90 -14.00 30.54
C LYS A 67 9.24 -14.15 29.19
N VAL A 68 10.00 -14.08 28.10
CA VAL A 68 9.53 -14.22 26.71
C VAL A 68 9.90 -15.57 26.10
N SER A 69 10.33 -16.55 26.92
CA SER A 69 10.74 -17.89 26.44
C SER A 69 9.66 -18.63 25.70
N ASN A 70 8.40 -18.38 26.05
CA ASN A 70 7.22 -19.03 25.45
C ASN A 70 6.79 -18.41 24.10
N ILE A 71 7.41 -17.31 23.67
CA ILE A 71 7.10 -16.70 22.37
C ILE A 71 7.84 -17.48 21.28
N GLU A 72 7.08 -18.16 20.45
CA GLU A 72 7.60 -18.85 19.27
C GLU A 72 7.98 -17.79 18.19
N ASN A 73 9.04 -18.07 17.40
CA ASN A 73 9.47 -17.20 16.27
C ASN A 73 9.80 -15.75 16.65
N LYS A 74 10.54 -15.53 17.74
CA LYS A 74 10.94 -14.18 18.21
C LYS A 74 11.50 -13.28 17.11
N ASP A 75 12.36 -13.81 16.23
CA ASP A 75 12.95 -13.04 15.11
C ASP A 75 11.88 -12.51 14.14
N GLU A 76 10.84 -13.27 13.89
CA GLU A 76 9.72 -12.86 13.06
C GLU A 76 8.89 -11.77 13.74
N TYR A 77 8.64 -11.90 15.05
CA TYR A 77 7.99 -10.86 15.86
C TYR A 77 8.78 -9.56 15.84
N LEU A 78 10.07 -9.59 16.15
CA LEU A 78 10.94 -8.43 16.11
C LEU A 78 10.99 -7.78 14.71
N LYS A 79 11.04 -8.58 13.67
CA LYS A 79 10.96 -8.09 12.28
C LYS A 79 9.61 -7.40 12.00
N ASN A 80 8.50 -7.96 12.47
CA ASN A 80 7.18 -7.37 12.31
C ASN A 80 7.03 -6.06 13.09
N TYR A 81 7.50 -6.00 14.32
CA TYR A 81 7.54 -4.76 15.10
C TYR A 81 8.36 -3.68 14.38
N LYS A 82 9.55 -4.00 13.92
CA LYS A 82 10.42 -3.07 13.18
C LYS A 82 9.75 -2.57 11.90
N ASN A 83 9.10 -3.44 11.13
CA ASN A 83 8.39 -3.08 9.90
C ASN A 83 7.15 -2.22 10.18
N SER A 84 6.48 -2.44 11.31
CA SER A 84 5.31 -1.69 11.74
C SER A 84 5.67 -0.36 12.41
N GLY A 85 6.95 -0.12 12.68
CA GLY A 85 7.44 1.08 13.34
C GLY A 85 7.17 1.10 14.84
N VAL A 86 6.95 -0.06 15.47
CA VAL A 86 6.81 -0.18 16.93
C VAL A 86 8.18 0.07 17.56
N LEU A 87 8.23 0.96 18.54
CA LEU A 87 9.44 1.36 19.26
C LEU A 87 9.44 0.89 20.72
N LEU A 88 8.27 0.74 21.28
CA LEU A 88 8.05 0.26 22.64
C LEU A 88 6.72 -0.49 22.67
N ASP A 89 6.74 -1.69 23.23
CA ASP A 89 5.54 -2.47 23.54
C ASP A 89 5.68 -3.00 24.96
N ALA A 90 5.04 -2.30 25.90
CA ALA A 90 5.15 -2.56 27.32
C ALA A 90 3.83 -3.09 27.89
N VAL A 91 3.87 -4.26 28.50
CA VAL A 91 2.71 -4.95 29.09
C VAL A 91 2.91 -5.19 30.58
N ASP A 92 1.83 -5.20 31.34
CA ASP A 92 1.85 -5.56 32.75
C ASP A 92 2.09 -7.06 32.97
N ASN A 93 1.68 -7.89 32.02
CA ASN A 93 1.88 -9.35 32.04
C ASN A 93 2.00 -9.88 30.62
N ILE A 94 3.03 -10.67 30.32
CA ILE A 94 3.29 -11.20 28.98
C ILE A 94 2.26 -12.28 28.58
N GLU A 95 1.91 -13.16 29.53
CA GLU A 95 1.00 -14.28 29.24
C GLU A 95 -0.45 -13.82 29.10
N SER A 96 -0.81 -12.75 29.78
CA SER A 96 -2.17 -12.23 29.81
C SER A 96 -2.20 -10.74 30.15
N PRO A 97 -1.91 -9.91 29.18
CA PRO A 97 -1.90 -8.47 29.42
C PRO A 97 -3.29 -7.98 29.81
N SER A 98 -3.36 -7.29 30.94
CA SER A 98 -4.53 -6.48 31.28
C SER A 98 -4.34 -5.03 30.85
N LYS A 99 -3.08 -4.58 30.81
CA LYS A 99 -2.68 -3.22 30.40
C LYS A 99 -1.50 -3.31 29.42
N GLU A 100 -1.54 -2.50 28.39
CA GLU A 100 -0.49 -2.41 27.36
C GLU A 100 -0.25 -0.95 26.99
N ILE A 101 1.01 -0.57 26.88
CA ILE A 101 1.45 0.73 26.40
C ILE A 101 2.28 0.53 25.15
N LEU A 102 1.77 1.03 24.03
CA LEU A 102 2.42 0.86 22.72
C LEU A 102 2.85 2.21 22.17
N VAL A 103 4.12 2.34 21.79
CA VAL A 103 4.64 3.51 21.08
C VAL A 103 5.01 3.13 19.67
N VAL A 104 4.42 3.81 18.71
CA VAL A 104 4.65 3.57 17.29
C VAL A 104 5.08 4.83 16.60
N CYS A 105 6.08 4.71 15.73
CA CYS A 105 6.61 5.79 14.92
C CYS A 105 6.33 5.52 13.43
N LYS A 106 5.71 6.48 12.77
CA LYS A 106 5.51 6.43 11.33
C LYS A 106 6.27 7.55 10.63
N THR A 107 7.11 7.13 9.68
CA THR A 107 7.84 8.05 8.81
C THR A 107 7.19 8.05 7.44
N SER A 108 6.81 9.21 6.95
CA SER A 108 6.36 9.38 5.55
C SER A 108 6.76 10.78 5.06
N ASN A 109 6.88 10.93 3.75
CA ASN A 109 7.17 12.24 3.14
C ASN A 109 6.17 13.34 3.54
N ASN A 110 4.99 12.95 4.05
CA ASN A 110 3.98 13.91 4.49
C ASN A 110 4.34 14.56 5.83
N TYR A 111 5.18 13.93 6.65
CA TYR A 111 5.56 14.43 8.00
C TYR A 111 6.94 15.05 8.04
N ILE A 112 7.83 14.69 7.11
CA ILE A 112 9.25 15.07 7.13
C ILE A 112 9.42 16.58 7.14
N ASP A 113 8.65 17.29 6.34
CA ASP A 113 8.72 18.75 6.20
C ASP A 113 7.73 19.49 7.12
N MET A 114 6.93 18.75 7.93
CA MET A 114 6.00 19.37 8.87
C MET A 114 6.73 19.90 10.10
N ALA A 115 6.27 21.03 10.61
CA ALA A 115 6.64 21.52 11.93
C ALA A 115 6.27 20.51 13.03
N ASN A 116 6.88 20.59 14.19
CA ASN A 116 6.44 19.80 15.34
C ASN A 116 5.04 20.23 15.76
N PHE A 117 4.22 19.29 16.23
CA PHE A 117 2.81 19.55 16.55
C PHE A 117 2.64 20.67 17.60
N ASN A 118 3.63 20.84 18.48
CA ASN A 118 3.66 21.92 19.46
C ASN A 118 3.70 23.31 18.81
N GLU A 119 4.27 23.43 17.61
CA GLU A 119 4.43 24.67 16.85
C GLU A 119 3.19 25.04 16.03
N PHE A 120 2.22 24.13 15.90
CA PHE A 120 0.97 24.37 15.18
C PHE A 120 0.13 25.42 15.93
N SER A 121 -0.55 26.28 15.19
CA SER A 121 -1.62 27.11 15.73
C SER A 121 -2.79 26.25 16.22
N ASP A 122 -3.64 26.79 17.07
CA ASP A 122 -4.81 26.04 17.55
C ASP A 122 -5.79 25.68 16.42
N GLU A 123 -5.87 26.49 15.38
CA GLU A 123 -6.67 26.21 14.19
C GLU A 123 -6.10 25.01 13.41
N GLU A 124 -4.78 24.96 13.22
CA GLU A 124 -4.11 23.84 12.55
C GLU A 124 -4.21 22.54 13.36
N LYS A 125 -4.06 22.61 14.69
CA LYS A 125 -4.25 21.47 15.59
C LYS A 125 -5.65 20.90 15.48
N ASN A 126 -6.66 21.76 15.49
CA ASN A 126 -8.05 21.35 15.35
C ASN A 126 -8.32 20.76 13.96
N ALA A 127 -7.85 21.39 12.88
CA ALA A 127 -7.99 20.87 11.53
C ALA A 127 -7.35 19.49 11.37
N TYR A 128 -6.19 19.26 12.01
CA TYR A 128 -5.52 17.97 11.98
C TYR A 128 -6.29 16.92 12.81
N LYS A 129 -6.85 17.30 13.96
CA LYS A 129 -7.70 16.45 14.79
C LYS A 129 -8.95 16.00 14.01
N GLU A 130 -9.68 16.93 13.39
CA GLU A 130 -10.88 16.59 12.60
C GLU A 130 -10.57 15.61 11.47
N LYS A 131 -9.42 15.81 10.82
CA LYS A 131 -8.98 14.89 9.75
C LYS A 131 -8.65 13.47 10.25
N LEU A 132 -8.11 13.35 11.46
CA LEU A 132 -7.93 12.04 12.10
C LEU A 132 -9.27 11.44 12.49
N LEU A 133 -10.18 12.22 13.05
CA LEU A 133 -11.52 11.77 13.45
C LEU A 133 -12.33 11.22 12.29
N GLU A 134 -12.29 11.86 11.10
CA GLU A 134 -12.95 11.35 9.90
C GLU A 134 -12.61 9.86 9.66
N THR A 135 -11.37 9.47 9.92
CA THR A 135 -10.91 8.09 9.74
C THR A 135 -11.50 7.12 10.76
N PHE A 136 -11.61 7.57 12.01
CA PHE A 136 -12.20 6.77 13.08
C PHE A 136 -13.71 6.64 12.91
N GLU A 137 -14.41 7.71 12.50
CA GLU A 137 -15.84 7.70 12.21
C GLU A 137 -16.21 6.77 11.05
N GLU A 138 -15.40 6.73 10.00
CA GLU A 138 -15.59 5.77 8.91
C GLU A 138 -15.51 4.33 9.41
N LYS A 139 -14.58 4.06 10.32
CA LYS A 139 -14.43 2.75 10.94
C LYS A 139 -15.58 2.40 11.86
N GLU A 140 -16.03 3.35 12.68
CA GLU A 140 -17.21 3.18 13.53
C GLU A 140 -18.44 2.80 12.69
N LYS A 141 -18.68 3.50 11.58
CA LYS A 141 -19.78 3.19 10.64
C LYS A 141 -19.63 1.80 10.00
N GLN A 142 -18.43 1.39 9.65
CA GLN A 142 -18.17 0.05 9.07
C GLN A 142 -18.38 -1.06 10.09
N SER A 143 -17.94 -0.87 11.33
CA SER A 143 -18.03 -1.90 12.39
C SER A 143 -19.46 -2.17 12.87
N GLN A 144 -20.41 -1.27 12.64
CA GLN A 144 -21.81 -1.48 13.04
C GLN A 144 -22.48 -2.69 12.37
N SER A 145 -21.94 -3.18 11.27
CA SER A 145 -22.43 -4.36 10.54
C SER A 145 -21.72 -5.68 10.92
N GLU A 146 -20.71 -5.63 11.79
CA GLU A 146 -19.87 -6.76 12.15
C GLU A 146 -20.15 -7.25 13.57
N LYS A 147 -19.69 -8.49 13.90
CA LYS A 147 -19.73 -9.03 15.28
C LYS A 147 -18.85 -8.25 16.26
N THR A 148 -18.05 -7.32 15.76
CA THR A 148 -17.13 -6.48 16.53
C THR A 148 -17.60 -5.05 16.42
N LYS A 149 -17.93 -4.43 17.55
CA LYS A 149 -18.43 -3.05 17.61
C LYS A 149 -17.30 -2.12 18.03
N PHE A 150 -16.92 -1.21 17.14
CA PHE A 150 -15.99 -0.13 17.43
C PHE A 150 -16.78 1.15 17.73
N SER A 151 -16.37 1.92 18.73
CA SER A 151 -16.98 3.21 19.08
C SER A 151 -15.95 4.23 19.54
N ILE A 152 -16.16 5.50 19.16
CA ILE A 152 -15.41 6.65 19.65
C ILE A 152 -16.09 7.14 20.93
N LYS A 153 -15.35 7.23 22.02
CA LYS A 153 -15.88 7.69 23.33
C LYS A 153 -15.63 9.19 23.55
N GLU A 154 -14.43 9.63 23.27
CA GLU A 154 -13.98 11.00 23.52
C GLU A 154 -12.89 11.39 22.53
N ASN A 155 -12.78 12.69 22.23
CA ASN A 155 -11.66 13.25 21.49
C ASN A 155 -11.32 14.65 22.03
N SER A 156 -10.04 14.95 22.14
CA SER A 156 -9.57 16.24 22.68
C SER A 156 -8.17 16.57 22.17
N ILE A 157 -7.73 17.77 22.42
CA ILE A 157 -6.32 18.15 22.33
C ILE A 157 -5.82 18.27 23.76
N LEU A 158 -4.92 17.36 24.15
CA LEU A 158 -4.24 17.38 25.44
C LEU A 158 -3.03 18.30 25.35
N LYS A 159 -2.92 19.23 26.31
CA LYS A 159 -1.69 19.99 26.56
C LYS A 159 -1.16 19.58 27.93
N THR A 160 0.05 19.04 27.96
CA THR A 160 0.72 18.61 29.19
C THR A 160 1.38 19.80 29.92
N ASP A 161 1.68 19.64 31.20
CA ASP A 161 2.31 20.69 32.00
C ASP A 161 3.70 21.08 31.47
N ASN A 162 4.41 20.14 30.85
CA ASN A 162 5.71 20.40 30.22
C ASN A 162 5.57 20.98 28.77
N GLY A 163 4.37 21.34 28.36
CA GLY A 163 4.10 22.08 27.13
C GLY A 163 3.93 21.22 25.87
N ASN A 164 3.93 19.89 25.99
CA ASN A 164 3.66 19.01 24.84
C ASN A 164 2.18 18.99 24.48
N ASN A 165 1.88 18.93 23.18
CA ASN A 165 0.52 18.83 22.68
C ASN A 165 0.29 17.50 21.98
N PHE A 166 -0.86 16.89 22.25
CA PHE A 166 -1.27 15.62 21.66
C PHE A 166 -2.74 15.70 21.25
N ILE A 167 -3.09 15.03 20.15
CA ILE A 167 -4.49 14.71 19.86
C ILE A 167 -4.80 13.42 20.60
N ASN A 168 -5.75 13.46 21.52
CA ASN A 168 -6.22 12.29 22.23
C ASN A 168 -7.55 11.82 21.63
N ILE A 169 -7.65 10.52 21.31
CA ILE A 169 -8.87 9.85 20.83
C ILE A 169 -9.06 8.60 21.68
N LYS A 170 -10.15 8.61 22.49
CA LYS A 170 -10.54 7.43 23.28
C LYS A 170 -11.54 6.60 22.51
N THR A 171 -11.29 5.30 22.41
CA THR A 171 -12.10 4.36 21.67
C THR A 171 -12.37 3.10 22.48
N SER A 172 -13.46 2.41 22.16
CA SER A 172 -13.80 1.10 22.71
C SER A 172 -14.07 0.13 21.57
N LEU A 173 -13.54 -1.07 21.71
CA LEU A 173 -13.76 -2.20 20.82
C LEU A 173 -14.42 -3.33 21.60
N GLU A 174 -15.67 -3.65 21.27
CA GLU A 174 -16.44 -4.72 21.89
C GLU A 174 -16.54 -5.90 20.94
N LYS A 175 -16.12 -7.06 21.36
CA LYS A 175 -16.24 -8.33 20.63
C LYS A 175 -16.72 -9.42 21.56
N GLU A 176 -17.94 -9.90 21.35
CA GLU A 176 -18.59 -10.89 22.24
C GLU A 176 -18.67 -10.33 23.66
N GLU A 177 -18.04 -10.98 24.66
CA GLU A 177 -17.98 -10.53 26.06
C GLU A 177 -16.70 -9.75 26.41
N LYS A 178 -15.79 -9.55 25.43
CA LYS A 178 -14.52 -8.85 25.65
C LYS A 178 -14.63 -7.40 25.23
N VAL A 179 -14.10 -6.52 26.07
CA VAL A 179 -14.02 -5.08 25.81
C VAL A 179 -12.56 -4.69 25.85
N LEU A 180 -12.11 -3.97 24.83
CA LEU A 180 -10.80 -3.32 24.76
C LEU A 180 -11.03 -1.82 24.73
N GLU A 181 -10.59 -1.12 25.75
CA GLU A 181 -10.57 0.34 25.78
C GLU A 181 -9.20 0.87 25.41
N MET A 182 -9.16 1.91 24.60
CA MET A 182 -7.91 2.48 24.11
C MET A 182 -7.94 3.99 24.20
N SER A 183 -6.92 4.57 24.83
CA SER A 183 -6.60 5.99 24.74
C SER A 183 -5.42 6.15 23.78
N ILE A 184 -5.63 6.84 22.67
CA ILE A 184 -4.63 6.97 21.60
C ILE A 184 -4.22 8.43 21.48
N TYR A 185 -2.92 8.70 21.65
CA TYR A 185 -2.31 10.01 21.57
C TYR A 185 -1.47 10.14 20.32
N TYR A 186 -1.73 11.17 19.54
CA TYR A 186 -1.01 11.48 18.31
C TYR A 186 -0.26 12.79 18.45
N THR A 187 0.99 12.81 18.02
CA THR A 187 1.78 14.02 17.87
C THR A 187 2.72 13.92 16.69
N ILE A 188 3.22 15.05 16.21
CA ILE A 188 4.26 15.11 15.17
C ILE A 188 5.49 15.71 15.80
N VAL A 189 6.58 14.96 15.76
CA VAL A 189 7.88 15.39 16.31
C VAL A 189 9.01 14.92 15.40
N ASN A 190 10.00 15.79 15.19
CA ASN A 190 11.18 15.51 14.38
C ASN A 190 10.86 14.91 13.00
N GLY A 191 9.77 15.40 12.34
CA GLY A 191 9.34 14.94 11.02
C GLY A 191 8.73 13.54 11.00
N ARG A 192 8.19 13.07 12.12
CA ARG A 192 7.56 11.74 12.28
C ARG A 192 6.23 11.86 13.00
N LEU A 193 5.27 11.04 12.59
CA LEU A 193 4.04 10.84 13.37
C LEU A 193 4.35 9.82 14.47
N VAL A 194 4.17 10.24 15.70
CA VAL A 194 4.28 9.40 16.89
C VAL A 194 2.91 9.13 17.44
N THR A 195 2.62 7.86 17.71
CA THR A 195 1.38 7.39 18.31
C THR A 195 1.70 6.67 19.61
N ILE A 196 1.07 7.08 20.69
CA ILE A 196 1.17 6.42 22.01
C ILE A 196 -0.23 5.89 22.30
N SER A 197 -0.34 4.59 22.55
CA SER A 197 -1.62 3.93 22.78
C SER A 197 -1.60 3.24 24.14
N PHE A 198 -2.49 3.63 25.02
CA PHE A 198 -2.79 2.94 26.26
C PHE A 198 -3.97 2.02 25.99
N ARG A 199 -3.79 0.74 26.23
CA ARG A 199 -4.78 -0.31 26.00
C ARG A 199 -5.16 -0.96 27.30
N ASN A 200 -6.45 -1.04 27.59
CA ASN A 200 -7.01 -1.72 28.74
C ASN A 200 -7.93 -2.83 28.26
N TYR A 201 -7.59 -4.06 28.60
CA TYR A 201 -8.35 -5.26 28.26
C TYR A 201 -9.44 -5.58 29.28
N GLN A 202 -9.58 -4.74 30.30
CA GLN A 202 -10.64 -4.79 31.30
C GLN A 202 -11.48 -3.50 31.21
N LYS A 203 -12.67 -3.49 31.85
CA LYS A 203 -13.45 -2.25 31.92
C LYS A 203 -12.66 -1.16 32.68
N GLU A 204 -12.93 0.09 32.28
CA GLU A 204 -12.31 1.31 32.77
C GLU A 204 -11.85 1.24 34.24
N ASP A 205 -10.54 1.38 34.46
CA ASP A 205 -9.91 1.34 35.76
C ASP A 205 -9.35 2.75 36.06
N GLN A 206 -9.75 3.34 37.19
CA GLN A 206 -9.25 4.66 37.61
C GLN A 206 -7.72 4.68 37.76
N GLU A 207 -7.12 3.57 38.15
CA GLU A 207 -5.66 3.43 38.26
C GLU A 207 -4.98 3.59 36.89
N MET A 208 -5.56 3.04 35.82
CA MET A 208 -5.03 3.20 34.45
C MET A 208 -5.09 4.66 34.00
N GLN A 209 -6.15 5.39 34.33
CA GLN A 209 -6.26 6.81 33.97
C GLN A 209 -5.20 7.67 34.70
N GLU A 210 -4.91 7.38 35.96
CA GLU A 210 -3.86 8.07 36.69
C GLU A 210 -2.47 7.74 36.14
N GLN A 211 -2.23 6.48 35.80
CA GLN A 211 -0.98 6.04 35.15
C GLN A 211 -0.80 6.71 33.77
N GLU A 212 -1.86 6.72 32.95
CA GLU A 212 -1.88 7.37 31.64
C GLU A 212 -1.51 8.85 31.79
N LYS A 213 -2.13 9.57 32.72
CA LYS A 213 -1.83 10.97 33.01
C LYS A 213 -0.38 11.15 33.42
N GLN A 214 0.12 10.36 34.38
CA GLN A 214 1.49 10.43 34.84
C GLN A 214 2.50 10.17 33.72
N VAL A 215 2.27 9.18 32.88
CA VAL A 215 3.13 8.88 31.75
C VAL A 215 3.16 10.05 30.77
N MET A 216 1.98 10.57 30.38
CA MET A 216 1.88 11.66 29.41
C MET A 216 2.52 12.97 29.91
N GLU A 217 2.41 13.30 31.20
CA GLU A 217 3.04 14.47 31.82
C GLU A 217 4.58 14.37 31.87
N ASN A 218 5.13 13.15 31.93
CA ASN A 218 6.55 12.89 31.99
C ASN A 218 7.23 12.60 30.65
N ILE A 219 6.52 12.76 29.54
CA ILE A 219 7.13 12.63 28.20
C ILE A 219 8.00 13.85 27.93
N GLU A 220 9.25 13.57 27.57
CA GLU A 220 10.19 14.58 27.10
C GLU A 220 10.55 14.34 25.64
N PHE A 221 10.51 15.41 24.82
CA PHE A 221 11.02 15.38 23.46
C PHE A 221 12.34 16.17 23.37
N TYR A 222 13.25 15.62 22.58
CA TYR A 222 14.50 16.30 22.23
C TYR A 222 14.72 16.22 20.71
N GLU A 223 15.57 17.12 20.23
CA GLU A 223 15.83 17.23 18.80
C GLU A 223 16.71 16.08 18.30
N VAL A 224 16.26 15.43 17.23
CA VAL A 224 17.04 14.42 16.50
C VAL A 224 16.95 14.70 15.00
N GLU A 225 17.89 14.15 14.25
CA GLU A 225 17.93 14.32 12.79
C GLU A 225 16.59 13.86 12.16
N ARG A 226 16.01 14.74 11.36
CA ARG A 226 14.79 14.42 10.61
C ARG A 226 15.10 13.38 9.54
N PRO A 227 14.18 12.44 9.27
CA PRO A 227 14.37 11.49 8.21
C PRO A 227 14.51 12.23 6.86
N GLN A 228 15.40 11.76 6.03
CA GLN A 228 15.51 12.31 4.68
C GLN A 228 14.29 11.89 3.86
N ALA A 229 13.70 12.84 3.13
CA ALA A 229 12.63 12.54 2.20
C ALA A 229 13.12 11.49 1.20
N VAL A 230 12.50 10.32 1.23
CA VAL A 230 12.78 9.31 0.19
C VAL A 230 12.41 9.97 -1.13
N ALA A 231 13.33 10.01 -2.07
CA ALA A 231 13.21 10.71 -3.36
C ALA A 231 12.11 10.13 -4.29
N THR A 232 10.98 9.73 -3.73
CA THR A 232 9.78 9.30 -4.45
C THR A 232 9.27 10.37 -5.40
N ASN A 233 9.43 11.65 -5.07
CA ASN A 233 9.07 12.74 -5.97
C ASN A 233 9.99 12.84 -7.18
N GLN A 234 11.30 12.63 -7.05
CA GLN A 234 12.23 12.67 -8.18
C GLN A 234 12.02 11.46 -9.10
N THR A 235 11.87 10.27 -8.55
CA THR A 235 11.61 9.05 -9.35
C THR A 235 10.25 9.12 -10.03
N MET A 236 9.23 9.65 -9.36
CA MET A 236 7.90 9.84 -9.92
C MET A 236 7.88 10.97 -10.96
N GLN A 237 8.58 12.08 -10.75
CA GLN A 237 8.72 13.16 -11.73
C GLN A 237 9.55 12.70 -12.94
N LEU A 238 10.63 11.95 -12.75
CA LEU A 238 11.39 11.33 -13.82
C LEU A 238 10.55 10.31 -14.60
N ALA A 239 9.75 9.49 -13.93
CA ALA A 239 8.85 8.55 -14.59
C ALA A 239 7.73 9.27 -15.36
N LEU A 240 7.14 10.33 -14.80
CA LEU A 240 6.17 11.20 -15.48
C LEU A 240 6.80 11.95 -16.66
N GLY A 241 8.00 12.50 -16.48
CA GLY A 241 8.76 13.15 -17.56
C GLY A 241 9.10 12.17 -18.66
N PHE A 242 9.59 10.99 -18.32
CA PHE A 242 9.90 9.92 -19.28
C PHE A 242 8.65 9.44 -20.03
N THR A 243 7.55 9.19 -19.34
CA THR A 243 6.27 8.81 -19.98
C THR A 243 5.78 9.91 -20.90
N THR A 244 5.88 11.18 -20.53
CA THR A 244 5.49 12.32 -21.40
C THR A 244 6.34 12.37 -22.66
N ILE A 245 7.66 12.23 -22.56
CA ILE A 245 8.58 12.18 -23.70
C ILE A 245 8.24 11.01 -24.64
N VAL A 246 7.98 9.83 -24.07
CA VAL A 246 7.59 8.65 -24.85
C VAL A 246 6.27 8.89 -25.58
N PHE A 247 5.25 9.48 -24.94
CA PHE A 247 3.99 9.83 -25.61
C PHE A 247 4.18 10.84 -26.75
N ILE A 248 5.05 11.83 -26.59
CA ILE A 248 5.39 12.79 -27.66
C ILE A 248 6.05 12.05 -28.83
N ILE A 249 7.04 11.19 -28.58
CA ILE A 249 7.71 10.40 -29.62
C ILE A 249 6.71 9.51 -30.35
N LEU A 250 5.82 8.85 -29.63
CA LEU A 250 4.76 8.02 -30.21
C LEU A 250 3.80 8.84 -31.08
N ALA A 251 3.41 10.02 -30.62
CA ALA A 251 2.56 10.94 -31.41
C ALA A 251 3.25 11.35 -32.72
N ILE A 252 4.54 11.68 -32.66
CA ILE A 252 5.35 12.00 -33.85
C ILE A 252 5.40 10.81 -34.81
N ILE A 253 5.66 9.60 -34.34
CA ILE A 253 5.68 8.39 -35.16
C ILE A 253 4.33 8.16 -35.83
N VAL A 254 3.22 8.30 -35.10
CA VAL A 254 1.86 8.18 -35.64
C VAL A 254 1.61 9.22 -36.73
N ILE A 255 2.02 10.46 -36.50
CA ILE A 255 1.88 11.55 -37.50
C ILE A 255 2.69 11.20 -38.76
N MET A 256 3.95 10.76 -38.63
CA MET A 256 4.78 10.36 -39.76
C MET A 256 4.16 9.21 -40.57
N ILE A 257 3.65 8.17 -39.87
CA ILE A 257 2.96 7.05 -40.53
C ILE A 257 1.72 7.55 -41.29
N ARG A 258 0.92 8.44 -40.66
CA ARG A 258 -0.28 9.00 -41.28
C ARG A 258 0.03 9.88 -42.51
N ILE A 259 1.11 10.66 -42.46
CA ILE A 259 1.56 11.46 -43.62
C ILE A 259 1.99 10.55 -44.76
N LYS A 260 2.81 9.52 -44.47
CA LYS A 260 3.21 8.53 -45.46
C LYS A 260 2.01 7.81 -46.08
N ASP A 261 1.08 7.35 -45.22
CA ASP A 261 -0.16 6.72 -45.65
C ASP A 261 -0.99 7.64 -46.56
N ARG A 262 -1.16 8.91 -46.19
CA ARG A 262 -1.94 9.87 -46.96
C ARG A 262 -1.34 10.07 -48.36
N LYS A 263 -0.03 10.30 -48.45
CA LYS A 263 0.65 10.47 -49.74
C LYS A 263 0.47 9.28 -50.67
N TYR A 264 0.57 8.06 -50.12
CA TYR A 264 0.41 6.82 -50.88
C TYR A 264 -1.05 6.60 -51.32
N LEU A 265 -2.00 6.78 -50.40
CA LEU A 265 -3.42 6.52 -50.65
C LEU A 265 -4.02 7.55 -51.63
N ASP A 266 -3.58 8.81 -51.55
CA ASP A 266 -4.03 9.87 -52.47
C ASP A 266 -3.61 9.60 -53.91
N LYS A 267 -2.42 8.95 -54.06
CA LYS A 267 -1.90 8.61 -55.41
C LYS A 267 -2.50 7.39 -56.01
N ASN A 268 -2.88 6.36 -55.20
CA ASN A 268 -3.10 5.01 -55.67
C ASN A 268 -4.59 4.52 -55.52
N ILE A 269 -5.39 5.22 -54.70
CA ILE A 269 -6.74 4.77 -54.35
C ILE A 269 -7.76 5.88 -54.60
N LYS A 270 -8.71 5.62 -55.54
CA LYS A 270 -9.81 6.55 -55.87
C LYS A 270 -11.03 6.36 -54.95
N ASP A 271 -11.28 5.16 -54.44
CA ASP A 271 -12.41 4.86 -53.56
C ASP A 271 -12.21 5.45 -52.16
N VAL A 272 -13.10 6.38 -51.78
CA VAL A 272 -13.06 7.13 -50.52
C VAL A 272 -13.20 6.21 -49.29
N LYS A 273 -14.04 5.17 -49.36
CA LYS A 273 -14.24 4.23 -48.25
C LYS A 273 -13.03 3.34 -48.04
N ILE A 274 -12.45 2.81 -49.11
CA ILE A 274 -11.20 2.03 -49.04
C ILE A 274 -10.06 2.91 -48.48
N LYS A 275 -9.97 4.13 -48.96
CA LYS A 275 -8.97 5.12 -48.49
C LYS A 275 -9.08 5.40 -46.97
N GLN A 276 -10.33 5.52 -46.46
CA GLN A 276 -10.56 5.74 -45.04
C GLN A 276 -10.16 4.53 -44.17
N TYR A 277 -10.48 3.32 -44.59
CA TYR A 277 -10.14 2.09 -43.88
C TYR A 277 -8.64 1.72 -43.95
N SER A 278 -7.94 2.18 -44.97
CA SER A 278 -6.52 1.89 -45.18
C SER A 278 -5.56 2.77 -44.38
N LYS A 279 -6.06 3.81 -43.69
CA LYS A 279 -5.24 4.67 -42.84
C LYS A 279 -4.96 4.01 -41.49
N PHE A 280 -3.72 4.21 -41.00
CA PHE A 280 -3.37 3.85 -39.60
C PHE A 280 -4.20 4.69 -38.64
N GLY A 281 -5.15 4.08 -37.96
CA GLY A 281 -6.06 4.79 -37.07
C GLY A 281 -7.19 3.93 -36.53
N GLY A 282 -8.14 4.55 -35.81
CA GLY A 282 -9.24 3.85 -35.16
C GLY A 282 -8.76 2.80 -34.17
N LEU A 283 -9.42 1.65 -34.11
CA LEU A 283 -9.08 0.58 -33.16
C LEU A 283 -7.68 -0.03 -33.37
N VAL A 284 -7.07 0.03 -34.58
CA VAL A 284 -5.69 -0.41 -34.82
C VAL A 284 -4.72 0.52 -34.09
N LEU A 285 -4.93 1.83 -34.17
CA LEU A 285 -4.15 2.81 -33.44
C LEU A 285 -4.38 2.67 -31.92
N PHE A 286 -5.63 2.50 -31.51
CA PHE A 286 -5.97 2.29 -30.09
C PHE A 286 -5.27 1.05 -29.53
N PHE A 287 -5.32 -0.09 -30.24
CA PHE A 287 -4.60 -1.29 -29.85
C PHE A 287 -3.09 -1.06 -29.74
N TRP A 288 -2.50 -0.35 -30.71
CA TRP A 288 -1.09 -0.02 -30.69
C TRP A 288 -0.70 0.83 -29.46
N THR A 289 -1.48 1.88 -29.17
CA THR A 289 -1.28 2.73 -28.00
C THR A 289 -1.43 1.92 -26.70
N LEU A 290 -2.40 1.02 -26.66
CA LEU A 290 -2.64 0.16 -25.50
C LEU A 290 -1.50 -0.83 -25.26
N CYS A 291 -0.90 -1.41 -26.32
CA CYS A 291 0.30 -2.25 -26.20
C CYS A 291 1.49 -1.47 -25.63
N PHE A 292 1.68 -0.20 -26.02
CA PHE A 292 2.69 0.66 -25.42
C PHE A 292 2.43 0.90 -23.94
N TYR A 293 1.20 1.28 -23.58
CA TYR A 293 0.82 1.49 -22.20
C TYR A 293 1.06 0.25 -21.34
N GLN A 294 0.63 -0.92 -21.81
CA GLN A 294 0.87 -2.18 -21.12
C GLN A 294 2.36 -2.52 -21.01
N PHE A 295 3.15 -2.29 -22.05
CA PHE A 295 4.59 -2.49 -22.00
C PHE A 295 5.24 -1.70 -20.86
N PHE A 296 4.93 -0.41 -20.73
CA PHE A 296 5.46 0.40 -19.64
C PHE A 296 4.96 -0.01 -18.27
N LEU A 297 3.66 -0.33 -18.14
CA LEU A 297 3.12 -0.84 -16.87
C LEU A 297 3.87 -2.09 -16.40
N ARG A 298 4.16 -3.03 -17.32
CA ARG A 298 4.91 -4.24 -16.97
C ARG A 298 6.33 -3.95 -16.49
N ILE A 299 7.01 -2.99 -17.08
CA ILE A 299 8.34 -2.55 -16.62
C ILE A 299 8.26 -1.95 -15.22
N VAL A 300 7.29 -1.07 -14.98
CA VAL A 300 7.08 -0.45 -13.65
C VAL A 300 6.75 -1.51 -12.60
N GLU A 301 5.89 -2.47 -12.91
CA GLU A 301 5.55 -3.58 -12.01
C GLU A 301 6.80 -4.41 -11.65
N VAL A 302 7.62 -4.78 -12.63
CA VAL A 302 8.89 -5.50 -12.39
C VAL A 302 9.82 -4.67 -11.51
N SER A 303 9.96 -3.37 -11.77
CA SER A 303 10.81 -2.49 -10.98
C SER A 303 10.33 -2.32 -9.54
N ASN A 304 9.02 -2.30 -9.31
CA ASN A 304 8.47 -2.17 -7.97
C ASN A 304 8.60 -3.47 -7.16
N VAL A 305 8.31 -4.59 -7.79
CA VAL A 305 8.37 -5.91 -7.15
C VAL A 305 9.81 -6.33 -6.86
N SER A 306 10.78 -5.96 -7.72
CA SER A 306 12.20 -6.26 -7.50
C SER A 306 12.84 -5.54 -6.30
N LYS A 307 12.15 -4.57 -5.72
CA LYS A 307 12.59 -3.85 -4.49
C LYS A 307 12.09 -4.50 -3.20
N ILE A 308 11.27 -5.53 -3.29
CA ILE A 308 10.77 -6.26 -2.13
C ILE A 308 11.87 -7.20 -1.67
N GLU A 309 12.36 -7.01 -0.45
CA GLU A 309 13.33 -7.89 0.18
C GLU A 309 12.67 -9.24 0.50
N GLY A 310 13.31 -10.32 0.10
CA GLY A 310 12.81 -11.67 0.23
C GLY A 310 12.14 -12.14 -1.04
N MET A 311 12.90 -12.85 -1.89
CA MET A 311 12.38 -13.45 -3.12
C MET A 311 11.62 -14.72 -2.76
N ASP A 312 10.30 -14.60 -2.55
CA ASP A 312 9.47 -15.78 -2.53
C ASP A 312 9.07 -16.16 -3.99
N PHE A 313 8.52 -17.35 -4.14
CA PHE A 313 8.07 -17.87 -5.43
C PHE A 313 7.04 -16.93 -6.10
N TYR A 314 6.21 -16.26 -5.31
CA TYR A 314 5.19 -15.33 -5.80
C TYR A 314 5.80 -14.12 -6.51
N VAL A 315 6.80 -13.49 -5.90
CA VAL A 315 7.54 -12.35 -6.46
C VAL A 315 8.25 -12.77 -7.74
N GLY A 316 8.90 -13.93 -7.73
CA GLY A 316 9.54 -14.51 -8.93
C GLY A 316 8.55 -14.75 -10.07
N ALA A 317 7.37 -15.29 -9.79
CA ALA A 317 6.32 -15.53 -10.78
C ALA A 317 5.81 -14.22 -11.42
N ILE A 318 5.63 -13.15 -10.62
CA ILE A 318 5.24 -11.82 -11.12
C ILE A 318 6.31 -11.24 -12.03
N ILE A 319 7.59 -11.30 -11.64
CA ILE A 319 8.70 -10.79 -12.45
C ILE A 319 8.77 -11.51 -13.79
N ILE A 320 8.72 -12.84 -13.78
CA ILE A 320 8.76 -13.66 -15.00
C ILE A 320 7.56 -13.33 -15.91
N GLN A 321 6.35 -13.30 -15.36
CA GLN A 321 5.13 -12.97 -16.10
C GLN A 321 5.25 -11.61 -16.80
N ASN A 322 5.57 -10.58 -16.04
CA ASN A 322 5.62 -9.22 -16.56
C ASN A 322 6.73 -9.03 -17.58
N THR A 323 7.89 -9.67 -17.39
CA THR A 323 9.00 -9.65 -18.36
C THR A 323 8.59 -10.28 -19.70
N ILE A 324 7.98 -11.46 -19.66
CA ILE A 324 7.54 -12.13 -20.88
C ILE A 324 6.46 -11.32 -21.59
N LEU A 325 5.47 -10.80 -20.84
CA LEU A 325 4.40 -9.98 -21.41
C LEU A 325 4.92 -8.65 -21.99
N ALA A 326 5.94 -8.02 -21.39
CA ALA A 326 6.58 -6.84 -21.94
C ALA A 326 7.23 -7.14 -23.29
N ILE A 327 7.96 -8.25 -23.43
CA ILE A 327 8.57 -8.69 -24.69
C ILE A 327 7.49 -8.94 -25.75
N VAL A 328 6.40 -9.61 -25.38
CA VAL A 328 5.29 -9.87 -26.32
C VAL A 328 4.62 -8.56 -26.75
N ASN A 329 4.40 -7.62 -25.83
CA ASN A 329 3.85 -6.30 -26.16
C ASN A 329 4.75 -5.51 -27.13
N MET A 330 6.06 -5.52 -26.93
CA MET A 330 7.02 -4.93 -27.88
C MET A 330 6.88 -5.54 -29.26
N TYR A 331 6.78 -6.86 -29.33
CA TYR A 331 6.59 -7.55 -30.62
C TYR A 331 5.22 -7.19 -31.25
N GLN A 332 4.16 -7.06 -30.48
CA GLN A 332 2.84 -6.62 -30.97
C GLN A 332 2.90 -5.18 -31.52
N ILE A 333 3.62 -4.26 -30.82
CA ILE A 333 3.85 -2.90 -31.29
C ILE A 333 4.52 -2.91 -32.68
N TYR A 334 5.59 -3.67 -32.82
CA TYR A 334 6.30 -3.83 -34.10
C TYR A 334 5.41 -4.40 -35.19
N LEU A 335 4.68 -5.47 -34.92
CA LEU A 335 3.77 -6.11 -35.86
C LEU A 335 2.65 -5.15 -36.33
N THR A 336 2.08 -4.36 -35.40
CA THR A 336 0.95 -3.48 -35.71
C THR A 336 1.32 -2.42 -36.76
N VAL A 337 2.55 -1.93 -36.74
CA VAL A 337 3.03 -0.94 -37.72
C VAL A 337 3.42 -1.61 -39.05
N LYS A 338 3.80 -2.89 -39.02
CA LYS A 338 4.27 -3.61 -40.19
C LYS A 338 3.11 -4.05 -41.08
N ARG A 339 2.94 -3.41 -42.25
CA ARG A 339 1.89 -3.72 -43.21
C ARG A 339 2.17 -4.98 -44.02
N LYS A 340 2.05 -6.15 -43.40
CA LYS A 340 2.16 -7.45 -44.09
C LYS A 340 0.84 -8.19 -44.01
N PRO A 341 0.41 -8.93 -45.06
CA PRO A 341 -0.81 -9.72 -45.02
C PRO A 341 -0.88 -10.77 -43.91
N GLU A 342 0.29 -11.23 -43.45
CA GLU A 342 0.41 -12.19 -42.34
C GLU A 342 0.25 -11.55 -40.96
N THR A 343 0.34 -10.24 -40.85
CA THR A 343 0.33 -9.52 -39.57
C THR A 343 -0.90 -9.80 -38.73
N PRO A 344 -2.15 -9.77 -39.25
CA PRO A 344 -3.33 -10.09 -38.45
C PRO A 344 -3.28 -11.49 -37.84
N LYS A 345 -2.81 -12.48 -38.61
CA LYS A 345 -2.65 -13.86 -38.12
C LYS A 345 -1.63 -13.96 -37.00
N ARG A 346 -0.50 -13.21 -37.11
CA ARG A 346 0.53 -13.15 -36.07
C ARG A 346 0.04 -12.44 -34.81
N LEU A 347 -0.73 -11.33 -34.97
CA LEU A 347 -1.34 -10.63 -33.84
C LEU A 347 -2.38 -11.49 -33.10
N VAL A 348 -3.15 -12.31 -33.83
CA VAL A 348 -4.03 -13.30 -33.21
C VAL A 348 -3.24 -14.31 -32.37
N LYS A 349 -2.15 -14.87 -32.93
CA LYS A 349 -1.28 -15.84 -32.21
C LYS A 349 -0.65 -15.22 -30.96
N THR A 350 -0.16 -13.98 -31.05
CA THR A 350 0.43 -13.30 -29.88
C THR A 350 -0.60 -12.99 -28.80
N ASN A 351 -1.84 -12.64 -29.16
CA ASN A 351 -2.92 -12.46 -28.18
C ASN A 351 -3.33 -13.78 -27.52
N ILE A 352 -3.33 -14.90 -28.25
CA ILE A 352 -3.51 -16.24 -27.65
C ILE A 352 -2.38 -16.53 -26.65
N LEU A 353 -1.15 -16.20 -26.99
CA LEU A 353 0.01 -16.38 -26.10
C LEU A 353 -0.14 -15.52 -24.83
N VAL A 354 -0.52 -14.26 -24.96
CA VAL A 354 -0.78 -13.34 -23.82
C VAL A 354 -1.85 -13.95 -22.91
N MET A 355 -2.94 -14.44 -23.47
CA MET A 355 -4.03 -15.08 -22.73
C MET A 355 -3.52 -16.30 -21.95
N LEU A 356 -2.79 -17.20 -22.62
CA LEU A 356 -2.29 -18.42 -21.99
C LEU A 356 -1.31 -18.11 -20.85
N ILE A 357 -0.35 -17.20 -21.06
CA ILE A 357 0.60 -16.80 -20.03
C ILE A 357 -0.14 -16.17 -18.83
N GLY A 358 -1.07 -15.24 -19.10
CA GLY A 358 -1.84 -14.59 -18.04
C GLY A 358 -2.64 -15.60 -17.20
N VAL A 359 -3.36 -16.51 -17.87
CA VAL A 359 -4.19 -17.52 -17.19
C VAL A 359 -3.32 -18.50 -16.38
N ILE A 360 -2.29 -19.09 -17.01
CA ILE A 360 -1.46 -20.12 -16.35
C ILE A 360 -0.78 -19.54 -15.12
N ILE A 361 -0.13 -18.39 -15.23
CA ILE A 361 0.62 -17.84 -14.11
C ILE A 361 -0.33 -17.35 -13.00
N THR A 362 -1.48 -16.77 -13.33
CA THR A 362 -2.47 -16.39 -12.31
C THR A 362 -3.01 -17.62 -11.57
N ILE A 363 -3.29 -18.72 -12.28
CA ILE A 363 -3.71 -19.97 -11.64
C ILE A 363 -2.60 -20.52 -10.72
N VAL A 364 -1.34 -20.50 -11.17
CA VAL A 364 -0.20 -20.94 -10.36
C VAL A 364 -0.08 -20.10 -9.08
N ARG A 365 -0.27 -18.78 -9.15
CA ARG A 365 -0.26 -17.90 -7.97
C ARG A 365 -1.38 -18.22 -6.99
N ILE A 366 -2.60 -18.44 -7.51
CA ILE A 366 -3.75 -18.83 -6.68
C ILE A 366 -3.49 -20.18 -5.99
N ILE A 367 -2.99 -21.17 -6.72
CA ILE A 367 -2.67 -22.50 -6.16
C ILE A 367 -1.58 -22.37 -5.08
N TYR A 368 -0.54 -21.58 -5.33
CA TYR A 368 0.53 -21.34 -4.38
C TYR A 368 0.01 -20.69 -3.09
N ALA A 369 -0.84 -19.68 -3.20
CA ALA A 369 -1.48 -19.03 -2.04
C ALA A 369 -2.38 -19.97 -1.23
N LEU A 370 -3.03 -20.95 -1.88
CA LEU A 370 -3.84 -21.96 -1.21
C LEU A 370 -2.98 -23.02 -0.47
N ILE A 371 -1.80 -23.37 -1.02
CA ILE A 371 -0.89 -24.36 -0.42
C ILE A 371 -0.09 -23.75 0.74
N LYS A 372 0.26 -22.46 0.63
CA LYS A 372 1.04 -21.73 1.63
C LYS A 372 0.22 -20.57 2.18
N PRO A 373 -0.73 -20.84 3.07
CA PRO A 373 -1.55 -19.78 3.64
C PRO A 373 -0.67 -18.85 4.48
N MET A 374 -0.50 -17.64 3.99
CA MET A 374 0.10 -16.50 4.69
C MET A 374 -1.02 -15.49 4.96
N GLU A 375 -0.92 -14.72 6.04
CA GLU A 375 -1.88 -13.65 6.36
C GLU A 375 -2.10 -12.64 5.23
N ILE A 376 -1.10 -12.52 4.31
CA ILE A 376 -1.16 -11.65 3.13
C ILE A 376 -2.16 -12.18 2.08
N TYR A 377 -2.48 -13.49 2.10
CA TYR A 377 -3.40 -14.12 1.14
C TYR A 377 -4.82 -14.13 1.68
N ASP A 378 -5.33 -12.95 1.94
CA ASP A 378 -6.69 -12.72 2.42
C ASP A 378 -7.76 -12.83 1.32
N LYS A 379 -9.01 -12.61 1.69
CA LYS A 379 -10.15 -12.63 0.78
C LYS A 379 -10.04 -11.58 -0.34
N GLU A 380 -9.42 -10.44 -0.04
CA GLU A 380 -9.24 -9.37 -1.03
C GLU A 380 -8.15 -9.74 -2.04
N TYR A 381 -7.08 -10.42 -1.61
CA TYR A 381 -6.08 -11.00 -2.52
C TYR A 381 -6.72 -11.93 -3.54
N PHE A 382 -7.52 -12.91 -3.10
CA PHE A 382 -8.18 -13.87 -4.01
C PHE A 382 -9.15 -13.17 -4.97
N LYS A 383 -9.84 -12.14 -4.52
CA LYS A 383 -10.70 -11.31 -5.36
C LYS A 383 -9.90 -10.58 -6.44
N GLN A 384 -8.75 -10.01 -6.10
CA GLN A 384 -7.85 -9.33 -7.05
C GLN A 384 -7.27 -10.31 -8.07
N GLU A 385 -6.87 -11.51 -7.66
CA GLU A 385 -6.39 -12.54 -8.57
C GLU A 385 -7.50 -13.03 -9.51
N LEU A 386 -8.73 -13.16 -9.03
CA LEU A 386 -9.87 -13.52 -9.87
C LEU A 386 -10.17 -12.43 -10.92
N ILE A 387 -10.13 -11.16 -10.53
CA ILE A 387 -10.26 -10.03 -11.45
C ILE A 387 -9.15 -10.08 -12.51
N THR A 388 -7.90 -10.32 -12.11
CA THR A 388 -6.75 -10.46 -13.00
C THR A 388 -6.94 -11.60 -13.99
N LEU A 389 -7.46 -12.74 -13.53
CA LEU A 389 -7.79 -13.89 -14.38
C LEU A 389 -8.83 -13.53 -15.45
N VAL A 390 -9.89 -12.85 -15.06
CA VAL A 390 -10.95 -12.38 -15.96
C VAL A 390 -10.38 -11.43 -17.03
N TYR A 391 -9.58 -10.46 -16.63
CA TYR A 391 -8.92 -9.53 -17.56
C TYR A 391 -7.94 -10.24 -18.50
N SER A 392 -7.20 -11.24 -18.01
CA SER A 392 -6.28 -12.04 -18.82
C SER A 392 -6.97 -12.82 -19.94
N VAL A 393 -8.27 -13.05 -19.83
CA VAL A 393 -9.07 -13.73 -20.86
C VAL A 393 -9.81 -12.72 -21.75
N ILE A 394 -10.56 -11.80 -21.15
CA ILE A 394 -11.48 -10.92 -21.90
C ILE A 394 -10.73 -10.01 -22.88
N TYR A 395 -9.66 -9.35 -22.41
CA TYR A 395 -8.92 -8.41 -23.27
C TYR A 395 -8.30 -9.08 -24.50
N PRO A 396 -7.52 -10.18 -24.39
CA PRO A 396 -6.99 -10.85 -25.56
C PRO A 396 -8.06 -11.42 -26.50
N LEU A 397 -9.20 -11.90 -25.96
CA LEU A 397 -10.31 -12.36 -26.78
C LEU A 397 -10.89 -11.24 -27.65
N ILE A 398 -11.14 -10.06 -27.08
CA ILE A 398 -11.60 -8.89 -27.86
C ILE A 398 -10.62 -8.59 -28.99
N CYS A 399 -9.31 -8.60 -28.70
CA CYS A 399 -8.27 -8.36 -29.69
C CYS A 399 -8.26 -9.45 -30.77
N ILE A 400 -8.37 -10.72 -30.41
CA ILE A 400 -8.45 -11.85 -31.35
C ILE A 400 -9.64 -11.68 -32.30
N PHE A 401 -10.84 -11.41 -31.77
CA PHE A 401 -12.02 -11.18 -32.60
C PHE A 401 -11.84 -9.98 -33.51
N TYR A 402 -11.31 -8.89 -33.00
CA TYR A 402 -11.05 -7.71 -33.81
C TYR A 402 -10.09 -7.98 -34.97
N PHE A 403 -8.91 -8.60 -34.70
CA PHE A 403 -7.94 -8.89 -35.75
C PHE A 403 -8.41 -9.97 -36.74
N LYS A 404 -9.29 -10.86 -36.31
CA LYS A 404 -9.85 -11.93 -37.20
C LYS A 404 -10.98 -11.46 -38.11
N PHE A 405 -11.88 -10.59 -37.60
CA PHE A 405 -13.14 -10.31 -38.27
C PHE A 405 -13.32 -8.87 -38.77
N SER A 406 -12.47 -7.93 -38.36
CA SER A 406 -12.62 -6.53 -38.70
C SER A 406 -12.31 -6.26 -40.19
N LYS A 407 -13.29 -5.71 -40.92
CA LYS A 407 -13.08 -5.23 -42.28
C LYS A 407 -11.96 -4.21 -42.40
N ARG A 408 -11.81 -3.36 -41.38
CA ARG A 408 -10.72 -2.36 -41.32
C ARG A 408 -9.33 -3.01 -41.24
N VAL A 409 -9.18 -4.04 -40.43
CA VAL A 409 -7.93 -4.82 -40.32
C VAL A 409 -7.59 -5.45 -41.65
N GLN A 410 -8.56 -6.11 -42.27
CA GLN A 410 -8.41 -6.74 -43.60
C GLN A 410 -7.97 -5.69 -44.61
N THR A 411 -8.67 -4.56 -44.72
CA THR A 411 -8.32 -3.49 -45.68
C THR A 411 -6.95 -2.91 -45.39
N TYR A 412 -6.60 -2.66 -44.10
CA TYR A 412 -5.31 -2.06 -43.71
C TYR A 412 -4.11 -2.95 -44.05
N TYR A 413 -4.19 -4.25 -43.79
CA TYR A 413 -3.08 -5.19 -43.93
C TYR A 413 -3.04 -5.91 -45.30
N TYR A 414 -4.21 -6.13 -45.95
CA TYR A 414 -4.27 -6.87 -47.20
C TYR A 414 -4.28 -5.98 -48.47
N LEU A 415 -4.41 -4.66 -48.26
CA LEU A 415 -4.16 -3.75 -49.40
C LEU A 415 -2.69 -3.90 -49.81
N LYS A 416 -2.46 -4.56 -50.94
CA LYS A 416 -1.14 -4.68 -51.54
C LYS A 416 -0.59 -3.27 -51.78
N ILE A 417 0.34 -2.82 -50.94
CA ILE A 417 1.22 -1.70 -51.27
C ILE A 417 2.15 -2.28 -52.32
N LYS A 418 1.95 -1.92 -53.59
CA LYS A 418 2.98 -2.12 -54.60
C LYS A 418 4.16 -1.27 -54.14
N GLU A 419 5.24 -1.93 -53.67
CA GLU A 419 6.53 -1.32 -53.44
C GLU A 419 7.07 -0.73 -54.72
#